data_135c78e417ff99469cb50a4ee9e7181c
#
_entry.id   135c78e417ff99469cb50a4ee9e7181c
#
_cell.length_a   1.000
_cell.length_b   1.000
_cell.length_c   1.000
_cell.angle_alpha   90.00
_cell.angle_beta   90.00
_cell.angle_gamma   90.00
#
_symmetry.space_group_name_H-M   'P 1'
#
loop_
_entity.id
_entity.type
_entity.pdbx_description
1 polymer ?
#
loop_
_entity_poly.entity_id
_entity_poly.type
_entity_poly.pdbx_seq_one_letter_code
_entity_poly.pdbx_strand_id
1 'polypeptide(L)'
;DLSVDAPTPEQVMESAQQQQVVRDALGQLSARCRELLRILFAEESASPYETVARRLGVSRGSVSFLRGRCLQRLRRVMGAR
;
A
#
# COMPACT_ATOMS: atom_id res chain seq x y z
N ASP A 1 22.77 -8.79 22.76
CA ASP A 1 21.53 -9.34 23.28
C ASP A 1 20.47 -9.41 22.21
N LEU A 2 19.91 -10.59 22.07
CA LEU A 2 18.95 -10.84 21.00
C LEU A 2 17.62 -10.15 21.20
N SER A 3 17.32 -9.78 22.42
CA SER A 3 16.05 -9.13 22.72
C SER A 3 15.96 -7.71 22.20
N VAL A 4 17.07 -7.16 21.70
CA VAL A 4 17.05 -5.78 21.20
C VAL A 4 16.12 -5.60 20.00
N ASP A 5 15.81 -6.68 19.32
CA ASP A 5 14.93 -6.58 18.19
C ASP A 5 13.46 -6.58 18.56
N ALA A 6 13.14 -6.84 19.82
CA ALA A 6 11.74 -6.85 20.26
C ALA A 6 11.24 -5.42 20.41
N PRO A 7 10.08 -5.09 19.84
CA PRO A 7 9.53 -3.75 19.96
C PRO A 7 9.05 -3.48 21.38
N THR A 8 9.15 -2.23 21.80
CA THR A 8 8.58 -1.80 23.07
C THR A 8 7.06 -1.65 22.91
N PRO A 9 6.32 -1.62 24.03
CA PRO A 9 4.89 -1.35 23.96
C PRO A 9 4.55 -0.05 23.23
N GLU A 10 5.35 0.99 23.43
CA GLU A 10 5.14 2.26 22.73
C GLU A 10 5.29 2.09 21.22
N GLN A 11 6.31 1.35 20.81
CA GLN A 11 6.55 1.12 19.39
C GLN A 11 5.42 0.29 18.77
N VAL A 12 4.90 -0.67 19.51
CA VAL A 12 3.78 -1.47 19.02
C VAL A 12 2.55 -0.60 18.82
N MET A 13 2.26 0.26 19.78
CA MET A 13 1.13 1.18 19.70
C MET A 13 1.28 2.15 18.54
N GLU A 14 2.46 2.72 18.38
CA GLU A 14 2.74 3.64 17.29
C GLU A 14 2.59 2.96 15.95
N SER A 15 3.11 1.75 15.82
CA SER A 15 2.99 1.00 14.59
C SER A 15 1.54 0.70 14.25
N ALA A 16 0.75 0.33 15.25
CA ALA A 16 -0.67 0.05 15.05
C ALA A 16 -1.42 1.30 14.59
N GLN A 17 -1.09 2.44 15.18
CA GLN A 17 -1.70 3.71 14.79
C GLN A 17 -1.34 4.08 13.37
N GLN A 18 -0.07 3.89 12.99
CA GLN A 18 0.36 4.17 11.63
C GLN A 18 -0.32 3.26 10.63
N GLN A 19 -0.49 1.99 10.97
CA GLN A 19 -1.20 1.07 10.10
C GLN A 19 -2.65 1.47 9.93
N GLN A 20 -3.28 1.95 10.99
CA GLN A 20 -4.67 2.39 10.90
C GLN A 20 -4.79 3.64 10.02
N VAL A 21 -3.84 4.56 10.13
CA VAL A 21 -3.83 5.75 9.29
C VAL A 21 -3.74 5.34 7.81
N VAL A 22 -2.86 4.40 7.50
CA VAL A 22 -2.72 3.92 6.13
C VAL A 22 -4.00 3.25 5.65
N ARG A 23 -4.60 2.41 6.48
CA ARG A 23 -5.83 1.73 6.11
C ARG A 23 -6.96 2.72 5.84
N ASP A 24 -7.06 3.74 6.69
CA ASP A 24 -8.09 4.77 6.50
C ASP A 24 -7.87 5.53 5.20
N ALA A 25 -6.62 5.87 4.92
CA ALA A 25 -6.28 6.57 3.69
C ALA A 25 -6.60 5.69 2.46
N LEU A 26 -6.25 4.42 2.53
CA LEU A 26 -6.54 3.49 1.43
C LEU A 26 -8.05 3.38 1.19
N GLY A 27 -8.84 3.46 2.26
CA GLY A 27 -10.29 3.41 2.15
C GLY A 27 -10.88 4.58 1.39
N GLN A 28 -10.13 5.68 1.28
CA GLN A 28 -10.59 6.84 0.52
C GLN A 28 -10.20 6.79 -0.95
N LEU A 29 -9.42 5.81 -1.33
CA LEU A 29 -9.03 5.64 -2.73
C LEU A 29 -10.09 4.83 -3.49
N SER A 30 -10.04 4.91 -4.82
CA SER A 30 -10.90 4.06 -5.63
C SER A 30 -10.56 2.59 -5.39
N ALA A 31 -11.53 1.73 -5.67
CA ALA A 31 -11.31 0.30 -5.53
C ALA A 31 -10.13 -0.16 -6.40
N ARG A 32 -9.99 0.45 -7.57
CA ARG A 32 -8.92 0.12 -8.49
C ARG A 32 -7.54 0.43 -7.88
N CYS A 33 -7.41 1.61 -7.29
CA CYS A 33 -6.14 1.98 -6.65
C CYS A 33 -5.85 1.10 -5.44
N ARG A 34 -6.87 0.78 -4.64
CA ARG A 34 -6.68 -0.10 -3.49
C ARG A 34 -6.17 -1.46 -3.93
N GLU A 35 -6.79 -2.02 -4.96
CA GLU A 35 -6.40 -3.34 -5.44
C GLU A 35 -4.97 -3.33 -5.98
N LEU A 36 -4.64 -2.30 -6.75
CA LEU A 36 -3.30 -2.16 -7.30
C LEU A 36 -2.25 -2.10 -6.19
N LEU A 37 -2.47 -1.24 -5.22
CA LEU A 37 -1.51 -1.06 -4.14
C LEU A 37 -1.42 -2.31 -3.26
N ARG A 38 -2.53 -2.99 -3.04
CA ARG A 38 -2.52 -4.23 -2.28
C ARG A 38 -1.66 -5.28 -2.95
N ILE A 39 -1.80 -5.43 -4.26
CA ILE A 39 -1.02 -6.43 -4.99
C ILE A 39 0.46 -6.09 -4.96
N LEU A 40 0.80 -4.82 -5.16
CA LEU A 40 2.20 -4.41 -5.26
C LEU A 40 2.92 -4.41 -3.92
N PHE A 41 2.22 -4.14 -2.83
CA PHE A 41 2.88 -3.90 -1.56
C PHE A 41 2.48 -4.86 -0.43
N ALA A 42 1.37 -5.56 -0.56
CA ALA A 42 0.92 -6.43 0.53
C ALA A 42 0.82 -7.89 0.12
N GLU A 43 0.56 -8.18 -1.12
CA GLU A 43 0.39 -9.55 -1.58
C GLU A 43 1.73 -10.12 -2.02
N GLU A 44 2.01 -11.35 -1.62
CA GLU A 44 3.22 -12.02 -2.08
C GLU A 44 2.98 -12.57 -3.47
N SER A 45 3.72 -12.05 -4.44
CA SER A 45 3.59 -12.47 -5.82
C SER A 45 4.97 -12.46 -6.45
N ALA A 46 5.27 -13.49 -7.24
CA ALA A 46 6.53 -13.56 -7.97
C ALA A 46 6.58 -12.51 -9.08
N SER A 47 5.42 -12.11 -9.58
CA SER A 47 5.35 -11.15 -10.69
C SER A 47 4.22 -10.15 -10.41
N PRO A 48 4.42 -9.23 -9.46
CA PRO A 48 3.33 -8.35 -9.04
C PRO A 48 2.80 -7.46 -10.17
N TYR A 49 3.67 -6.97 -11.05
CA TYR A 49 3.21 -6.11 -12.14
C TYR A 49 2.34 -6.88 -13.11
N GLU A 50 2.68 -8.12 -13.41
CA GLU A 50 1.84 -8.95 -14.27
C GLU A 50 0.52 -9.29 -13.60
N THR A 51 0.56 -9.51 -12.29
CA THR A 51 -0.64 -9.78 -11.54
C THR A 51 -1.60 -8.60 -11.60
N VAL A 52 -1.08 -7.38 -11.42
CA VAL A 52 -1.89 -6.17 -11.54
C VAL A 52 -2.48 -6.06 -12.94
N ALA A 53 -1.66 -6.25 -13.95
CA ALA A 53 -2.11 -6.12 -15.34
C ALA A 53 -3.27 -7.07 -15.60
N ARG A 54 -3.13 -8.30 -15.15
CA ARG A 54 -4.16 -9.32 -15.37
C ARG A 54 -5.45 -9.00 -14.61
N ARG A 55 -5.32 -8.64 -13.34
CA ARG A 55 -6.50 -8.40 -12.51
C ARG A 55 -7.23 -7.12 -12.86
N LEU A 56 -6.51 -6.09 -13.25
CA LEU A 56 -7.12 -4.81 -13.58
C LEU A 56 -7.45 -4.68 -15.07
N GLY A 57 -7.00 -5.64 -15.87
CA GLY A 57 -7.29 -5.59 -17.31
C GLY A 57 -6.56 -4.48 -18.03
N VAL A 58 -5.33 -4.19 -17.62
CA VAL A 58 -4.51 -3.16 -18.26
C VAL A 58 -3.21 -3.80 -18.75
N SER A 59 -2.48 -3.07 -19.60
CA SER A 59 -1.19 -3.56 -20.08
C SER A 59 -0.18 -3.48 -18.94
N ARG A 60 0.82 -4.35 -19.02
CA ARG A 60 1.87 -4.34 -18.01
C ARG A 60 2.60 -3.00 -18.01
N GLY A 61 2.77 -2.41 -19.17
CA GLY A 61 3.45 -1.10 -19.26
C GLY A 61 2.67 0.01 -18.58
N SER A 62 1.36 -0.13 -18.44
CA SER A 62 0.54 0.88 -17.78
C SER A 62 0.62 0.82 -16.27
N VAL A 63 1.12 -0.29 -15.71
CA VAL A 63 1.10 -0.49 -14.27
C VAL A 63 1.95 0.54 -13.54
N SER A 64 3.14 0.83 -14.08
CA SER A 64 4.02 1.82 -13.45
C SER A 64 3.36 3.19 -13.39
N PHE A 65 2.71 3.58 -14.48
CA PHE A 65 2.00 4.85 -14.53
C PHE A 65 0.87 4.89 -13.50
N LEU A 66 0.08 3.82 -13.47
CA LEU A 66 -1.03 3.73 -12.52
C LEU A 66 -0.54 3.72 -11.08
N ARG A 67 0.56 3.01 -10.84
CA ARG A 67 1.16 2.99 -9.51
C ARG A 67 1.51 4.40 -9.06
N GLY A 68 2.15 5.17 -9.92
CA GLY A 68 2.52 6.53 -9.58
C GLY A 68 1.32 7.39 -9.26
N ARG A 69 0.26 7.26 -10.06
CA ARG A 69 -0.96 8.04 -9.83
C ARG A 69 -1.65 7.65 -8.53
N CYS A 70 -1.72 6.36 -8.25
CA CYS A 70 -2.36 5.88 -7.03
C CYS A 70 -1.57 6.29 -5.80
N LEU A 71 -0.23 6.25 -5.89
CA LEU A 71 0.60 6.70 -4.78
C LEU A 71 0.48 8.20 -4.54
N GLN A 72 0.35 8.98 -5.61
CA GLN A 72 0.11 10.42 -5.47
C GLN A 72 -1.19 10.69 -4.74
N ARG A 73 -2.23 9.96 -5.09
CA ARG A 73 -3.52 10.12 -4.43
C ARG A 73 -3.46 9.73 -2.97
N LEU A 74 -2.78 8.62 -2.68
CA LEU A 74 -2.59 8.18 -1.31
C LEU A 74 -1.85 9.24 -0.51
N ARG A 75 -0.78 9.76 -1.08
CA ARG A 75 0.02 10.79 -0.41
C ARG A 75 -0.82 12.04 -0.14
N ARG A 76 -1.66 12.42 -1.10
CA ARG A 76 -2.53 13.57 -0.95
C ARG A 76 -3.55 13.37 0.18
N VAL A 77 -4.16 12.20 0.23
CA VAL A 77 -5.11 11.88 1.29
C VAL A 77 -4.43 11.94 2.65
N MET A 78 -3.26 11.36 2.75
CA MET A 78 -2.53 11.35 4.02
C MET A 78 -2.03 12.72 4.40
N GLY A 79 -1.65 13.53 3.42
CA GLY A 79 -1.16 14.88 3.68
C GLY A 79 -2.23 15.89 3.98
N ALA A 80 -3.49 15.56 3.73
CA ALA A 80 -4.60 16.48 3.94
C ALA A 80 -5.09 16.51 5.38
N ARG A 81 -4.39 15.84 6.28
CA ARG A 81 -4.82 15.68 7.66
C ARG A 81 -4.46 16.86 8.54
#